data_b62cf54ed2536f9ec6f61bf72d6e7cc0
#
_entry.id   b62cf54ed2536f9ec6f61bf72d6e7cc0
#
_cell.length_a   1.000
_cell.length_b   1.000
_cell.length_c   1.000
_cell.angle_alpha   90.00
_cell.angle_beta   90.00
_cell.angle_gamma   90.00
#
_symmetry.space_group_name_H-M   'P 1'
#
loop_
_entity.id
_entity.type
_entity.pdbx_description
1 polymer ?
#
loop_
_entity_poly.entity_id
_entity_poly.type
_entity_poly.pdbx_seq_one_letter_code
_entity_poly.pdbx_strand_id
1 'polypeptide(L)'
;MFPIQQSYSKEEQIKRYWKCNYTTVESQLAYWILLPKDVKPVQIEKQPIEGLDINNIGQYVSIDKTCPLLEVSVYYEHCWYEMNSADWLAKKLNLMGESILHYRKINGTSTGTYADILTEKTINKDESVISRFTVLKDYDHDFSGANYFMVKASCFKEDYQERMFDMLQITNNWDLINKTNWNMAENLQPFSFKFKQNNFIFYFPVSWKMFKDSNHNNLSTQPIRFLLKHEDEGKNIGIVNIYLYTKTSKENFESIASNIETRFKNISEFECKIQKKIVDNILNPKLEKVWYIQGNLEYPEKKFRAFLMSYLIQCNSGICYIESIGPRPNLNNYYWEAGKRCIELIVESFDNMEFAKK
;
A
#
# COMPACT_ATOMS: atom_id res chain seq x y z
N MET A 1 11.18 19.96 0.41
CA MET A 1 10.18 20.82 -0.24
C MET A 1 10.02 20.36 -1.68
N PHE A 2 8.82 19.92 -2.10
CA PHE A 2 8.61 19.61 -3.53
C PHE A 2 8.75 20.91 -4.32
N PRO A 3 9.45 20.90 -5.48
CA PRO A 3 9.54 22.08 -6.29
C PRO A 3 8.14 22.51 -6.75
N ILE A 4 7.85 23.79 -6.68
CA ILE A 4 6.70 24.40 -7.34
C ILE A 4 6.80 24.00 -8.82
N GLN A 5 5.71 23.50 -9.39
CA GLN A 5 5.66 23.03 -10.78
C GLN A 5 6.23 24.06 -11.74
N GLN A 6 7.47 23.87 -12.15
CA GLN A 6 7.94 24.42 -13.41
C GLN A 6 7.42 23.48 -14.50
N SER A 7 6.51 23.96 -15.32
CA SER A 7 6.08 23.21 -16.50
C SER A 7 6.95 23.67 -17.68
N TYR A 8 7.66 22.74 -18.27
CA TYR A 8 8.28 23.02 -19.59
C TYR A 8 7.20 23.04 -20.67
N SER A 9 7.37 23.90 -21.68
CA SER A 9 6.62 23.80 -22.92
C SER A 9 6.92 22.45 -23.60
N LYS A 10 6.01 21.96 -24.46
CA LYS A 10 6.24 20.73 -25.24
C LYS A 10 7.57 20.77 -26.01
N GLU A 11 7.92 21.93 -26.56
CA GLU A 11 9.15 22.14 -27.33
C GLU A 11 10.40 22.02 -26.45
N GLU A 12 10.36 22.55 -25.24
CA GLU A 12 11.45 22.43 -24.26
C GLU A 12 11.62 20.99 -23.78
N GLN A 13 10.49 20.28 -23.55
CA GLN A 13 10.54 18.86 -23.21
C GLN A 13 11.22 18.03 -24.31
N ILE A 14 10.85 18.23 -25.57
CA ILE A 14 11.47 17.52 -26.72
C ILE A 14 12.95 17.84 -26.84
N LYS A 15 13.36 19.07 -26.52
CA LYS A 15 14.77 19.47 -26.56
C LYS A 15 15.60 18.83 -25.44
N ARG A 16 15.03 18.68 -24.25
CA ARG A 16 15.77 18.23 -23.04
C ARG A 16 15.69 16.73 -22.80
N TYR A 17 14.59 16.08 -23.19
CA TYR A 17 14.31 14.70 -22.86
C TYR A 17 14.16 13.83 -24.11
N TRP A 18 14.31 12.53 -23.92
CA TRP A 18 14.02 11.52 -24.92
C TRP A 18 13.25 10.35 -24.27
N LYS A 19 12.39 9.70 -25.05
CA LYS A 19 11.63 8.52 -24.60
C LYS A 19 12.46 7.28 -24.84
N CYS A 20 12.82 6.58 -23.78
CA CYS A 20 13.46 5.29 -23.82
C CYS A 20 12.41 4.19 -23.71
N ASN A 21 12.40 3.23 -24.62
CA ASN A 21 11.57 2.04 -24.54
C ASN A 21 12.48 0.86 -24.17
N TYR A 22 12.15 0.21 -23.07
CA TYR A 22 12.76 -1.04 -22.66
C TYR A 22 11.84 -2.19 -23.08
N THR A 23 12.36 -3.10 -23.89
CA THR A 23 11.64 -4.30 -24.33
C THR A 23 12.40 -5.55 -23.86
N THR A 24 11.67 -6.54 -23.40
CA THR A 24 12.20 -7.82 -22.91
C THR A 24 11.36 -8.97 -23.42
N VAL A 25 11.84 -10.20 -23.31
CA VAL A 25 11.11 -11.42 -23.64
C VAL A 25 9.85 -11.55 -22.78
N GLU A 26 9.94 -11.15 -21.52
CA GLU A 26 8.81 -11.05 -20.60
C GLU A 26 8.05 -9.73 -20.88
N SER A 27 7.08 -9.78 -21.77
CA SER A 27 6.39 -8.59 -22.29
C SER A 27 5.71 -7.75 -21.20
N GLN A 28 5.30 -8.36 -20.09
CA GLN A 28 4.71 -7.67 -18.93
C GLN A 28 5.72 -6.78 -18.18
N LEU A 29 7.03 -7.01 -18.36
CA LEU A 29 8.08 -6.17 -17.76
C LEU A 29 8.54 -5.04 -18.68
N ALA A 30 7.99 -4.96 -19.91
CA ALA A 30 8.34 -3.92 -20.87
C ALA A 30 7.76 -2.56 -20.44
N TYR A 31 8.60 -1.54 -20.43
CA TYR A 31 8.22 -0.18 -20.02
C TYR A 31 8.81 0.89 -20.92
N TRP A 32 8.27 2.08 -20.84
CA TRP A 32 8.89 3.28 -21.37
C TRP A 32 9.16 4.27 -20.24
N ILE A 33 10.20 5.07 -20.40
CA ILE A 33 10.61 6.09 -19.44
C ILE A 33 11.13 7.32 -20.15
N LEU A 34 10.82 8.50 -19.63
CA LEU A 34 11.34 9.76 -20.15
C LEU A 34 12.66 10.10 -19.42
N LEU A 35 13.73 10.24 -20.18
CA LEU A 35 15.06 10.49 -19.64
C LEU A 35 15.66 11.79 -20.19
N PRO A 36 16.44 12.54 -19.40
CA PRO A 36 17.29 13.62 -19.92
C PRO A 36 18.22 13.11 -21.02
N LYS A 37 18.59 13.97 -21.96
CA LYS A 37 19.42 13.58 -23.11
C LYS A 37 20.84 13.14 -22.76
N ASP A 38 21.34 13.63 -21.63
CA ASP A 38 22.63 13.23 -21.07
C ASP A 38 22.60 11.87 -20.35
N VAL A 39 21.40 11.32 -20.07
CA VAL A 39 21.23 10.04 -19.38
C VAL A 39 21.09 8.90 -20.40
N LYS A 40 21.90 7.85 -20.26
CA LYS A 40 21.98 6.71 -21.18
C LYS A 40 21.85 5.39 -20.43
N PRO A 41 21.32 4.33 -21.11
CA PRO A 41 21.25 3.02 -20.52
C PRO A 41 22.65 2.45 -20.26
N VAL A 42 22.76 1.77 -19.12
CA VAL A 42 23.93 0.98 -18.75
C VAL A 42 23.58 -0.49 -18.90
N GLN A 43 24.52 -1.29 -19.39
CA GLN A 43 24.34 -2.74 -19.43
C GLN A 43 24.35 -3.26 -17.99
N ILE A 44 23.25 -3.88 -17.57
CA ILE A 44 23.16 -4.54 -16.28
C ILE A 44 23.04 -6.05 -16.48
N GLU A 45 23.69 -6.82 -15.61
CA GLU A 45 23.29 -8.19 -15.38
C GLU A 45 22.04 -8.17 -14.51
N LYS A 46 20.96 -8.86 -14.94
CA LYS A 46 19.75 -9.01 -14.12
C LYS A 46 20.16 -9.78 -12.85
N GLN A 47 20.39 -9.04 -11.78
CA GLN A 47 20.69 -9.63 -10.49
C GLN A 47 19.68 -9.14 -9.45
N PRO A 48 19.13 -10.04 -8.63
CA PRO A 48 18.36 -9.64 -7.48
C PRO A 48 19.26 -8.85 -6.54
N ILE A 49 18.73 -7.80 -5.94
CA ILE A 49 19.44 -7.09 -4.88
C ILE A 49 19.45 -8.00 -3.65
N GLU A 50 20.64 -8.34 -3.19
CA GLU A 50 20.82 -9.25 -2.08
C GLU A 50 19.99 -8.83 -0.85
N GLY A 51 19.17 -9.76 -0.35
CA GLY A 51 18.32 -9.55 0.82
C GLY A 51 17.04 -8.73 0.61
N LEU A 52 16.68 -8.36 -0.65
CA LEU A 52 15.52 -7.50 -0.90
C LEU A 52 14.44 -8.10 -1.80
N ASP A 53 14.65 -9.26 -2.39
CA ASP A 53 13.72 -9.96 -3.32
C ASP A 53 13.22 -9.08 -4.48
N ILE A 54 13.97 -8.02 -4.84
CA ILE A 54 13.68 -7.15 -5.99
C ILE A 54 14.70 -7.33 -7.09
N ASN A 55 14.24 -7.25 -8.33
CA ASN A 55 15.07 -7.39 -9.51
C ASN A 55 15.29 -6.03 -10.18
N ASN A 56 16.53 -5.70 -10.48
CA ASN A 56 16.85 -4.53 -11.30
C ASN A 56 16.66 -4.90 -12.78
N ILE A 57 15.76 -4.20 -13.48
CA ILE A 57 15.46 -4.42 -14.90
C ILE A 57 15.92 -3.27 -15.80
N GLY A 58 16.36 -2.15 -15.24
CA GLY A 58 16.86 -1.04 -16.01
C GLY A 58 17.72 -0.11 -15.18
N GLN A 59 18.89 0.26 -15.73
CA GLN A 59 19.78 1.24 -15.12
C GLN A 59 20.26 2.24 -16.18
N TYR A 60 20.26 3.51 -15.80
CA TYR A 60 20.63 4.61 -16.65
C TYR A 60 21.47 5.60 -15.84
N VAL A 61 22.48 6.18 -16.48
CA VAL A 61 23.42 7.09 -15.82
C VAL A 61 23.71 8.27 -16.74
N SER A 62 23.88 9.46 -16.17
CA SER A 62 24.35 10.63 -16.92
C SER A 62 25.80 10.41 -17.39
N ILE A 63 26.05 10.70 -18.67
CA ILE A 63 27.36 10.50 -19.31
C ILE A 63 28.12 11.80 -19.46
N ASP A 64 27.44 12.94 -19.35
CA ASP A 64 28.06 14.27 -19.45
C ASP A 64 28.68 14.62 -18.09
N LYS A 65 30.02 14.65 -18.05
CA LYS A 65 30.81 14.99 -16.87
C LYS A 65 30.70 16.46 -16.46
N THR A 66 30.13 17.30 -17.30
CA THR A 66 29.92 18.73 -17.01
C THR A 66 28.61 18.97 -16.25
N CYS A 67 27.73 17.95 -16.20
CA CYS A 67 26.47 17.94 -15.45
C CYS A 67 26.62 17.10 -14.18
N PRO A 68 25.91 17.45 -13.11
CA PRO A 68 25.85 16.63 -11.91
C PRO A 68 25.39 15.19 -12.21
N LEU A 69 25.95 14.23 -11.51
CA LEU A 69 25.61 12.81 -11.69
C LEU A 69 24.11 12.58 -11.41
N LEU A 70 23.45 11.92 -12.35
CA LEU A 70 22.07 11.46 -12.20
C LEU A 70 22.00 9.96 -12.53
N GLU A 71 21.54 9.18 -11.58
CA GLU A 71 21.32 7.75 -11.73
C GLU A 71 19.84 7.43 -11.71
N VAL A 72 19.40 6.55 -12.61
CA VAL A 72 18.01 6.10 -12.69
C VAL A 72 18.00 4.59 -12.71
N SER A 73 17.14 3.99 -11.88
CA SER A 73 16.98 2.54 -11.81
C SER A 73 15.50 2.16 -11.83
N VAL A 74 15.20 1.05 -12.50
CA VAL A 74 13.86 0.47 -12.53
C VAL A 74 13.93 -0.92 -11.93
N TYR A 75 13.10 -1.17 -10.94
CA TYR A 75 13.05 -2.42 -10.21
C TYR A 75 11.65 -3.01 -10.27
N TYR A 76 11.56 -4.34 -10.12
CA TYR A 76 10.29 -5.01 -9.92
C TYR A 76 10.41 -6.17 -8.92
N GLU A 77 9.26 -6.55 -8.36
CA GLU A 77 9.06 -7.75 -7.56
C GLU A 77 7.70 -8.33 -7.89
N HIS A 78 7.63 -9.65 -8.03
CA HIS A 78 6.37 -10.37 -8.10
C HIS A 78 5.90 -10.71 -6.68
N CYS A 79 4.64 -10.32 -6.34
CA CYS A 79 4.04 -10.60 -5.04
C CYS A 79 2.68 -11.28 -5.21
N TRP A 80 2.48 -12.35 -4.46
CA TRP A 80 1.27 -13.18 -4.51
C TRP A 80 0.08 -12.56 -3.79
N TYR A 81 0.32 -11.63 -2.85
CA TYR A 81 -0.72 -11.05 -2.01
C TYR A 81 -1.17 -9.70 -2.52
N GLU A 82 -2.47 -9.43 -2.36
CA GLU A 82 -3.00 -8.09 -2.58
C GLU A 82 -2.49 -7.14 -1.49
N MET A 83 -1.74 -6.14 -1.92
CA MET A 83 -1.19 -5.08 -1.07
C MET A 83 -1.36 -3.72 -1.75
N ASN A 84 -1.35 -2.67 -0.95
CA ASN A 84 -1.26 -1.32 -1.47
C ASN A 84 0.15 -1.04 -2.00
N SER A 85 0.27 -0.60 -3.25
CA SER A 85 1.58 -0.36 -3.88
C SER A 85 2.43 0.68 -3.15
N ALA A 86 1.80 1.71 -2.57
CA ALA A 86 2.52 2.71 -1.78
C ALA A 86 3.08 2.12 -0.47
N ASP A 87 2.35 1.19 0.17
CA ASP A 87 2.81 0.51 1.37
C ASP A 87 3.95 -0.47 1.05
N TRP A 88 3.86 -1.19 -0.09
CA TRP A 88 4.95 -2.01 -0.61
C TRP A 88 6.23 -1.18 -0.82
N LEU A 89 6.10 -0.02 -1.52
CA LEU A 89 7.25 0.87 -1.75
C LEU A 89 7.86 1.35 -0.43
N ALA A 90 7.04 1.87 0.49
CA ALA A 90 7.54 2.35 1.78
C ALA A 90 8.28 1.27 2.56
N LYS A 91 7.79 0.02 2.52
CA LYS A 91 8.48 -1.12 3.12
C LYS A 91 9.82 -1.41 2.46
N LYS A 92 9.88 -1.44 1.12
CA LYS A 92 11.15 -1.65 0.40
C LYS A 92 12.17 -0.57 0.72
N LEU A 93 11.74 0.71 0.76
CA LEU A 93 12.64 1.82 1.12
C LEU A 93 13.23 1.66 2.53
N ASN A 94 12.42 1.24 3.50
CA ASN A 94 12.93 0.95 4.85
C ASN A 94 13.97 -0.19 4.84
N LEU A 95 13.73 -1.26 4.07
CA LEU A 95 14.67 -2.37 3.93
C LEU A 95 15.96 -1.97 3.21
N MET A 96 15.87 -1.02 2.27
CA MET A 96 17.02 -0.44 1.57
C MET A 96 17.82 0.54 2.44
N GLY A 97 17.35 0.85 3.66
CA GLY A 97 17.97 1.82 4.56
C GLY A 97 17.78 3.27 4.11
N GLU A 98 16.75 3.57 3.33
CA GLU A 98 16.39 4.90 2.88
C GLU A 98 15.66 5.67 4.00
N SER A 99 16.07 6.90 4.29
CA SER A 99 15.38 7.80 5.22
C SER A 99 14.36 8.65 4.48
N ILE A 100 13.07 8.45 4.76
CA ILE A 100 11.99 9.15 4.07
C ILE A 100 11.94 10.61 4.53
N LEU A 101 12.22 11.54 3.63
CA LEU A 101 12.13 12.99 3.83
C LEU A 101 10.72 13.51 3.56
N HIS A 102 10.09 12.99 2.51
CA HIS A 102 8.75 13.38 2.11
C HIS A 102 8.01 12.20 1.48
N TYR A 103 6.75 12.04 1.87
CA TYR A 103 5.87 10.99 1.37
C TYR A 103 4.54 11.59 0.92
N ARG A 104 4.19 11.35 -0.33
CA ARG A 104 2.90 11.71 -0.91
C ARG A 104 2.24 10.47 -1.48
N LYS A 105 1.15 10.06 -0.85
CA LYS A 105 0.27 9.02 -1.37
C LYS A 105 -0.76 9.68 -2.28
N ILE A 106 -0.87 9.18 -3.50
CA ILE A 106 -1.87 9.64 -4.47
C ILE A 106 -2.86 8.50 -4.61
N ASN A 107 -4.04 8.69 -4.05
CA ASN A 107 -5.13 7.74 -4.23
C ASN A 107 -5.60 7.87 -5.69
N GLY A 108 -5.30 6.86 -6.49
CA GLY A 108 -5.91 6.67 -7.80
C GLY A 108 -7.36 6.22 -7.67
N THR A 109 -8.00 5.96 -8.79
CA THR A 109 -9.28 5.26 -8.83
C THR A 109 -9.16 3.91 -8.11
N SER A 110 -10.22 3.47 -7.47
CA SER A 110 -10.49 2.32 -6.58
C SER A 110 -9.48 1.16 -6.45
N THR A 111 -8.52 1.02 -7.33
CA THR A 111 -7.61 -0.13 -7.40
C THR A 111 -6.12 0.25 -7.41
N GLY A 112 -5.75 1.45 -7.85
CA GLY A 112 -4.34 1.86 -7.94
C GLY A 112 -3.99 2.98 -6.98
N THR A 113 -3.02 2.74 -6.11
CA THR A 113 -2.43 3.76 -5.27
C THR A 113 -1.01 4.02 -5.76
N TYR A 114 -0.74 5.26 -6.12
CA TYR A 114 0.59 5.71 -6.47
C TYR A 114 1.25 6.37 -5.26
N ALA A 115 2.55 6.31 -5.19
CA ALA A 115 3.31 7.09 -4.23
C ALA A 115 4.41 7.87 -4.94
N ASP A 116 4.70 9.03 -4.40
CA ASP A 116 5.84 9.87 -4.76
C ASP A 116 6.60 10.12 -3.46
N ILE A 117 7.79 9.54 -3.35
CA ILE A 117 8.57 9.52 -2.11
C ILE A 117 9.94 10.12 -2.38
N LEU A 118 10.34 11.07 -1.54
CA LEU A 118 11.69 11.63 -1.51
C LEU A 118 12.42 11.07 -0.30
N THR A 119 13.64 10.59 -0.52
CA THR A 119 14.46 10.01 0.55
C THR A 119 15.86 10.62 0.57
N GLU A 120 16.54 10.41 1.67
CA GLU A 120 17.97 10.62 1.83
C GLU A 120 18.64 9.36 2.34
N LYS A 121 19.77 9.00 1.75
CA LYS A 121 20.62 7.91 2.23
C LYS A 121 22.05 8.41 2.40
N THR A 122 22.56 8.31 3.62
CA THR A 122 23.96 8.61 3.92
C THR A 122 24.83 7.45 3.45
N ILE A 123 25.80 7.74 2.58
CA ILE A 123 26.78 6.77 2.07
C ILE A 123 27.98 6.73 2.99
N ASN A 124 28.49 7.90 3.37
CA ASN A 124 29.60 8.06 4.29
C ASN A 124 29.41 9.36 5.11
N LYS A 125 30.40 9.75 5.94
CA LYS A 125 30.28 10.88 6.87
C LYS A 125 29.95 12.22 6.18
N ASP A 126 30.44 12.40 4.97
CA ASP A 126 30.40 13.69 4.25
C ASP A 126 29.51 13.62 3.01
N GLU A 127 28.92 12.48 2.69
CA GLU A 127 28.25 12.23 1.43
C GLU A 127 26.89 11.56 1.63
N SER A 128 25.86 12.20 1.12
CA SER A 128 24.48 11.69 1.09
C SER A 128 23.93 11.74 -0.33
N VAL A 129 23.04 10.82 -0.63
CA VAL A 129 22.27 10.74 -1.87
C VAL A 129 20.82 11.07 -1.59
N ILE A 130 20.26 11.94 -2.41
CA ILE A 130 18.81 12.18 -2.46
C ILE A 130 18.25 11.32 -3.58
N SER A 131 17.17 10.61 -3.27
CA SER A 131 16.47 9.77 -4.24
C SER A 131 14.99 10.09 -4.27
N ARG A 132 14.40 10.05 -5.46
CA ARG A 132 12.96 10.17 -5.67
C ARG A 132 12.44 8.89 -6.24
N PHE A 133 11.34 8.40 -5.67
CA PHE A 133 10.74 7.11 -6.03
C PHE A 133 9.28 7.28 -6.43
N THR A 134 8.86 6.46 -7.36
CA THR A 134 7.45 6.23 -7.67
C THR A 134 7.18 4.75 -7.83
N VAL A 135 5.93 4.35 -7.73
CA VAL A 135 5.51 2.95 -7.76
C VAL A 135 4.33 2.75 -8.69
N LEU A 136 4.30 1.60 -9.33
CA LEU A 136 3.18 1.09 -10.13
C LEU A 136 2.99 -0.38 -9.82
N LYS A 137 1.75 -0.86 -9.83
CA LYS A 137 1.40 -2.27 -9.72
C LYS A 137 0.59 -2.68 -10.94
N ASP A 138 0.92 -3.82 -11.52
CA ASP A 138 0.15 -4.40 -12.62
C ASP A 138 0.00 -5.91 -12.43
N TYR A 139 -1.16 -6.43 -12.79
CA TYR A 139 -1.50 -7.84 -12.65
C TYR A 139 -0.68 -8.71 -13.62
N ASP A 140 -0.24 -9.87 -13.15
CA ASP A 140 0.40 -10.87 -14.00
C ASP A 140 -0.65 -11.91 -14.45
N HIS A 141 -0.91 -11.98 -15.75
CA HIS A 141 -1.92 -12.89 -16.30
C HIS A 141 -1.56 -14.36 -16.19
N ASP A 142 -0.28 -14.67 -16.22
CA ASP A 142 0.22 -16.06 -16.25
C ASP A 142 0.27 -16.68 -14.86
N PHE A 143 0.26 -15.83 -13.83
CA PHE A 143 0.36 -16.23 -12.43
C PHE A 143 -0.68 -15.50 -11.59
N SER A 144 -1.14 -16.09 -10.49
CA SER A 144 -1.80 -15.32 -9.45
C SER A 144 -0.79 -14.35 -8.84
N GLY A 145 -1.22 -13.14 -8.50
CA GLY A 145 -0.34 -12.10 -8.00
C GLY A 145 -0.15 -10.93 -8.95
N ALA A 146 0.70 -10.00 -8.59
CA ALA A 146 1.03 -8.82 -9.39
C ALA A 146 2.51 -8.49 -9.35
N ASN A 147 2.98 -7.82 -10.39
CA ASN A 147 4.28 -7.20 -10.44
C ASN A 147 4.21 -5.78 -9.85
N TYR A 148 5.02 -5.51 -8.84
CA TYR A 148 5.20 -4.21 -8.24
C TYR A 148 6.48 -3.59 -8.79
N PHE A 149 6.35 -2.44 -9.43
CA PHE A 149 7.47 -1.74 -10.04
C PHE A 149 7.79 -0.49 -9.26
N MET A 150 9.07 -0.15 -9.14
CA MET A 150 9.50 1.16 -8.69
C MET A 150 10.54 1.76 -9.62
N VAL A 151 10.41 3.05 -9.86
CA VAL A 151 11.43 3.87 -10.51
C VAL A 151 12.11 4.72 -9.46
N LYS A 152 13.43 4.66 -9.44
CA LYS A 152 14.32 5.47 -8.61
C LYS A 152 15.09 6.44 -9.51
N ALA A 153 15.08 7.72 -9.18
CA ALA A 153 16.01 8.71 -9.72
C ALA A 153 16.82 9.31 -8.56
N SER A 154 18.14 9.36 -8.67
CA SER A 154 19.02 9.77 -7.57
C SER A 154 20.20 10.60 -8.02
N CYS A 155 20.64 11.53 -7.16
CA CYS A 155 21.83 12.33 -7.29
C CYS A 155 22.49 12.59 -5.94
N PHE A 156 23.69 13.10 -5.91
CA PHE A 156 24.29 13.59 -4.68
C PHE A 156 23.47 14.74 -4.09
N LYS A 157 23.47 14.86 -2.77
CA LYS A 157 22.67 15.86 -2.05
C LYS A 157 23.04 17.30 -2.47
N GLU A 158 24.29 17.56 -2.70
CA GLU A 158 24.80 18.86 -3.16
C GLU A 158 24.25 19.24 -4.55
N ASP A 159 24.02 18.26 -5.40
CA ASP A 159 23.52 18.41 -6.77
C ASP A 159 21.99 18.45 -6.87
N TYR A 160 21.29 18.21 -5.77
CA TYR A 160 19.83 18.03 -5.78
C TYR A 160 19.09 19.22 -6.38
N GLN A 161 19.53 20.45 -6.10
CA GLN A 161 18.86 21.65 -6.63
C GLN A 161 18.89 21.72 -8.16
N GLU A 162 19.95 21.23 -8.78
CA GLU A 162 20.07 21.21 -10.23
C GLU A 162 19.29 20.04 -10.86
N ARG A 163 19.26 18.87 -10.18
CA ARG A 163 18.67 17.62 -10.69
C ARG A 163 17.24 17.36 -10.23
N MET A 164 16.70 18.09 -9.25
CA MET A 164 15.38 17.81 -8.67
C MET A 164 14.26 17.81 -9.71
N PHE A 165 14.35 18.65 -10.74
CA PHE A 165 13.34 18.72 -11.79
C PHE A 165 13.45 17.52 -12.74
N ASP A 166 14.65 17.11 -13.12
CA ASP A 166 14.89 15.92 -13.93
C ASP A 166 14.37 14.68 -13.20
N MET A 167 14.64 14.54 -11.89
CA MET A 167 14.14 13.46 -11.07
C MET A 167 12.60 13.44 -11.05
N LEU A 168 11.96 14.60 -10.94
CA LEU A 168 10.50 14.72 -11.01
C LEU A 168 9.95 14.30 -12.38
N GLN A 169 10.59 14.74 -13.47
CA GLN A 169 10.15 14.36 -14.82
C GLN A 169 10.27 12.86 -15.06
N ILE A 170 11.37 12.25 -14.63
CA ILE A 170 11.61 10.80 -14.75
C ILE A 170 10.53 10.02 -14.01
N THR A 171 10.32 10.33 -12.73
CA THR A 171 9.41 9.57 -11.87
C THR A 171 7.92 9.76 -12.20
N ASN A 172 7.56 10.85 -12.90
CA ASN A 172 6.18 11.11 -13.33
C ASN A 172 5.91 10.71 -14.79
N ASN A 173 6.93 10.42 -15.59
CA ASN A 173 6.78 10.13 -17.01
C ASN A 173 7.41 8.77 -17.36
N TRP A 174 6.78 7.72 -16.88
CA TRP A 174 7.06 6.34 -17.21
C TRP A 174 5.78 5.51 -17.09
N ASP A 175 5.68 4.41 -17.81
CA ASP A 175 4.57 3.45 -17.68
C ASP A 175 4.97 2.13 -18.36
N LEU A 176 4.21 1.08 -18.07
CA LEU A 176 4.33 -0.20 -18.76
C LEU A 176 3.83 -0.08 -20.20
N ILE A 177 4.47 -0.80 -21.12
CA ILE A 177 4.05 -0.83 -22.54
C ILE A 177 2.83 -1.73 -22.70
N ASN A 178 2.81 -2.87 -22.01
CA ASN A 178 1.76 -3.89 -22.08
C ASN A 178 0.96 -3.94 -20.76
N LYS A 179 0.45 -2.80 -20.33
CA LYS A 179 -0.31 -2.68 -19.09
C LYS A 179 -1.66 -3.39 -19.19
N THR A 180 -2.01 -4.17 -18.20
CA THR A 180 -3.30 -4.88 -18.12
C THR A 180 -4.45 -3.98 -17.70
N ASN A 181 -4.19 -2.85 -17.07
CA ASN A 181 -5.15 -1.99 -16.37
C ASN A 181 -5.85 -2.67 -15.17
N TRP A 182 -5.38 -3.83 -14.77
CA TRP A 182 -5.84 -4.53 -13.60
C TRP A 182 -4.86 -4.31 -12.44
N ASN A 183 -5.26 -3.49 -11.47
CA ASN A 183 -4.38 -3.04 -10.39
C ASN A 183 -4.55 -3.87 -9.09
N MET A 184 -5.13 -5.05 -9.17
CA MET A 184 -5.30 -5.99 -8.06
C MET A 184 -4.36 -7.16 -8.25
N ALA A 185 -3.72 -7.65 -7.18
CA ALA A 185 -2.84 -8.82 -7.25
C ALA A 185 -3.63 -10.14 -7.26
N GLU A 186 -4.89 -10.12 -6.86
CA GLU A 186 -5.76 -11.29 -6.80
C GLU A 186 -7.23 -10.89 -6.93
N ASN A 187 -8.07 -11.85 -7.26
CA ASN A 187 -9.50 -11.63 -7.34
C ASN A 187 -10.10 -11.31 -5.97
N LEU A 188 -11.20 -10.56 -5.98
CA LEU A 188 -11.99 -10.29 -4.80
C LEU A 188 -13.19 -11.22 -4.76
N GLN A 189 -13.51 -11.72 -3.56
CA GLN A 189 -14.73 -12.48 -3.32
C GLN A 189 -15.74 -11.64 -2.53
N PRO A 190 -17.04 -11.69 -2.92
CA PRO A 190 -18.09 -11.00 -2.22
C PRO A 190 -18.45 -11.73 -0.92
N PHE A 191 -18.69 -10.97 0.13
CA PHE A 191 -19.42 -11.43 1.30
C PHE A 191 -20.77 -10.75 1.33
N SER A 192 -21.84 -11.53 1.55
CA SER A 192 -23.19 -11.04 1.76
C SER A 192 -23.81 -11.70 2.97
N PHE A 193 -24.30 -10.91 3.89
CA PHE A 193 -24.96 -11.39 5.10
C PHE A 193 -26.25 -10.61 5.34
N LYS A 194 -27.38 -11.32 5.26
CA LYS A 194 -28.71 -10.76 5.54
C LYS A 194 -29.11 -11.08 6.97
N PHE A 195 -29.41 -10.03 7.74
CA PHE A 195 -29.97 -10.17 9.08
C PHE A 195 -31.19 -9.26 9.25
N LYS A 196 -32.36 -9.87 9.43
CA LYS A 196 -33.65 -9.15 9.44
C LYS A 196 -33.83 -8.34 8.14
N GLN A 197 -33.92 -7.01 8.25
CA GLN A 197 -34.07 -6.10 7.11
C GLN A 197 -32.73 -5.52 6.61
N ASN A 198 -31.63 -5.79 7.31
CA ASN A 198 -30.31 -5.29 6.95
C ASN A 198 -29.57 -6.31 6.09
N ASN A 199 -28.89 -5.82 5.07
CA ASN A 199 -28.01 -6.61 4.21
C ASN A 199 -26.63 -5.97 4.22
N PHE A 200 -25.64 -6.69 4.72
CA PHE A 200 -24.25 -6.27 4.76
C PHE A 200 -23.51 -6.91 3.58
N ILE A 201 -22.87 -6.10 2.79
CA ILE A 201 -22.10 -6.54 1.61
C ILE A 201 -20.73 -5.88 1.67
N PHE A 202 -19.69 -6.65 1.38
CA PHE A 202 -18.32 -6.15 1.17
C PHE A 202 -17.50 -7.18 0.39
N TYR A 203 -16.30 -6.78 -0.03
CA TYR A 203 -15.39 -7.62 -0.80
C TYR A 203 -14.04 -7.73 -0.08
N PHE A 204 -13.38 -8.88 -0.24
CA PHE A 204 -12.06 -9.16 0.32
C PHE A 204 -11.29 -10.11 -0.61
N PRO A 205 -9.93 -10.17 -0.52
CA PRO A 205 -9.12 -11.01 -1.40
C PRO A 205 -9.41 -12.50 -1.25
N VAL A 206 -9.34 -13.26 -2.35
CA VAL A 206 -9.65 -14.70 -2.36
C VAL A 206 -8.68 -15.56 -1.54
N SER A 207 -7.47 -15.06 -1.28
CA SER A 207 -6.50 -15.69 -0.37
C SER A 207 -6.96 -15.74 1.08
N TRP A 208 -7.94 -14.94 1.46
CA TRP A 208 -8.54 -14.92 2.79
C TRP A 208 -9.77 -15.82 2.86
N LYS A 209 -9.90 -16.58 3.94
CA LYS A 209 -11.05 -17.49 4.18
C LYS A 209 -11.95 -16.96 5.28
N MET A 210 -13.25 -16.89 5.01
CA MET A 210 -14.25 -16.41 5.96
C MET A 210 -14.81 -17.56 6.80
N PHE A 211 -14.90 -17.34 8.11
CA PHE A 211 -15.52 -18.23 9.08
C PHE A 211 -16.53 -17.44 9.91
N LYS A 212 -17.71 -18.03 10.09
CA LYS A 212 -18.68 -17.51 11.05
C LYS A 212 -18.35 -18.07 12.44
N ASP A 213 -18.31 -17.21 13.46
CA ASP A 213 -18.14 -17.69 14.83
C ASP A 213 -19.42 -18.35 15.33
N SER A 214 -19.36 -19.68 15.48
CA SER A 214 -20.52 -20.52 15.91
C SER A 214 -20.88 -20.32 17.38
N ASN A 215 -20.00 -19.73 18.19
CA ASN A 215 -20.23 -19.59 19.63
C ASN A 215 -21.20 -18.45 20.00
N HIS A 216 -21.59 -17.61 19.03
CA HIS A 216 -22.48 -16.45 19.22
C HIS A 216 -23.87 -16.66 18.62
N ASN A 217 -24.52 -17.79 18.92
CA ASN A 217 -25.86 -18.11 18.39
C ASN A 217 -27.02 -17.33 19.03
N ASN A 218 -26.80 -16.53 20.08
CA ASN A 218 -27.83 -15.66 20.67
C ASN A 218 -27.91 -14.31 19.98
N LEU A 219 -28.64 -14.27 18.89
CA LEU A 219 -28.76 -13.17 17.91
C LEU A 219 -29.47 -11.91 18.43
N SER A 220 -29.84 -11.78 19.68
CA SER A 220 -30.74 -10.70 20.12
C SER A 220 -30.03 -9.47 20.66
N THR A 221 -28.78 -9.56 21.15
CA THR A 221 -28.14 -8.44 21.87
C THR A 221 -26.63 -8.27 21.62
N GLN A 222 -25.97 -9.18 20.89
CA GLN A 222 -24.51 -9.13 20.65
C GLN A 222 -24.19 -8.89 19.17
N PRO A 223 -23.04 -8.27 18.82
CA PRO A 223 -22.62 -8.17 17.43
C PRO A 223 -22.40 -9.55 16.83
N ILE A 224 -22.76 -9.71 15.57
CA ILE A 224 -22.48 -10.94 14.84
C ILE A 224 -21.03 -10.90 14.43
N ARG A 225 -20.27 -11.94 14.82
CA ARG A 225 -18.84 -12.01 14.57
C ARG A 225 -18.53 -12.92 13.39
N PHE A 226 -17.65 -12.43 12.53
CA PHE A 226 -16.98 -13.20 11.48
C PHE A 226 -15.46 -13.08 11.66
N LEU A 227 -14.78 -14.09 11.19
CA LEU A 227 -13.33 -14.19 11.24
C LEU A 227 -12.80 -14.46 9.83
N LEU A 228 -11.94 -13.58 9.33
CA LEU A 228 -11.14 -13.84 8.14
C LEU A 228 -9.76 -14.35 8.57
N LYS A 229 -9.30 -15.40 7.92
CA LYS A 229 -7.95 -15.95 8.10
C LYS A 229 -7.21 -15.95 6.77
N HIS A 230 -5.98 -15.55 6.82
CA HIS A 230 -5.03 -15.71 5.74
C HIS A 230 -4.00 -16.76 6.15
N GLU A 231 -3.87 -17.82 5.35
CA GLU A 231 -2.97 -18.93 5.60
C GLU A 231 -1.96 -19.04 4.44
N ASP A 232 -0.69 -19.17 4.79
CA ASP A 232 0.39 -19.42 3.87
C ASP A 232 1.15 -20.67 4.34
N GLU A 233 1.34 -21.65 3.44
CA GLU A 233 1.96 -22.95 3.74
C GLU A 233 1.40 -23.63 5.01
N GLY A 234 0.09 -23.50 5.25
CA GLY A 234 -0.58 -24.05 6.42
C GLY A 234 -0.37 -23.28 7.73
N LYS A 235 0.31 -22.13 7.67
CA LYS A 235 0.49 -21.22 8.81
C LYS A 235 -0.50 -20.07 8.70
N ASN A 236 -1.13 -19.72 9.81
CA ASN A 236 -1.96 -18.53 9.90
C ASN A 236 -1.08 -17.29 9.96
N ILE A 237 -1.11 -16.47 8.90
CA ILE A 237 -0.29 -15.27 8.72
C ILE A 237 -1.07 -13.97 8.90
N GLY A 238 -2.41 -14.04 8.95
CA GLY A 238 -3.26 -12.89 9.17
C GLY A 238 -4.62 -13.26 9.72
N ILE A 239 -5.15 -12.42 10.63
CA ILE A 239 -6.48 -12.55 11.20
C ILE A 239 -7.16 -11.18 11.16
N VAL A 240 -8.39 -11.16 10.61
CA VAL A 240 -9.29 -10.01 10.66
C VAL A 240 -10.60 -10.42 11.32
N ASN A 241 -10.96 -9.76 12.41
CA ASN A 241 -12.25 -9.90 13.06
C ASN A 241 -13.21 -8.84 12.55
N ILE A 242 -14.43 -9.25 12.25
CA ILE A 242 -15.52 -8.38 11.78
C ILE A 242 -16.71 -8.54 12.70
N TYR A 243 -17.19 -7.45 13.26
CA TYR A 243 -18.33 -7.39 14.18
C TYR A 243 -19.42 -6.53 13.55
N LEU A 244 -20.56 -7.14 13.23
CA LEU A 244 -21.72 -6.46 12.65
C LEU A 244 -22.74 -6.13 13.72
N TYR A 245 -23.03 -4.84 13.90
CA TYR A 245 -24.06 -4.32 14.79
C TYR A 245 -25.28 -3.91 13.97
N THR A 246 -26.41 -4.46 14.26
CA THR A 246 -27.66 -4.15 13.55
C THR A 246 -28.29 -2.86 14.07
N LYS A 247 -29.13 -2.19 13.26
CA LYS A 247 -29.88 -0.98 13.67
C LYS A 247 -30.82 -1.21 14.87
N THR A 248 -31.11 -2.45 15.20
CA THR A 248 -31.95 -2.82 16.37
C THR A 248 -31.13 -2.97 17.65
N SER A 249 -29.81 -2.87 17.60
CA SER A 249 -28.98 -2.85 18.78
C SER A 249 -29.22 -1.53 19.54
N LYS A 250 -29.22 -1.60 20.86
CA LYS A 250 -29.29 -0.39 21.72
C LYS A 250 -27.99 0.43 21.66
N GLU A 251 -26.97 -0.13 21.02
CA GLU A 251 -25.65 0.49 20.89
C GLU A 251 -25.63 1.41 19.67
N ASN A 252 -25.19 2.62 19.87
CA ASN A 252 -24.91 3.58 18.83
C ASN A 252 -23.41 3.64 18.52
N PHE A 253 -23.03 4.35 17.48
CA PHE A 253 -21.63 4.47 17.04
C PHE A 253 -20.72 4.95 18.17
N GLU A 254 -21.13 5.95 18.92
CA GLU A 254 -20.35 6.58 19.99
C GLU A 254 -20.17 5.64 21.19
N SER A 255 -21.20 4.87 21.56
CA SER A 255 -21.09 3.89 22.65
C SER A 255 -20.16 2.73 22.26
N ILE A 256 -20.25 2.23 21.03
CA ILE A 256 -19.35 1.18 20.54
C ILE A 256 -17.91 1.70 20.51
N ALA A 257 -17.68 2.93 20.00
CA ALA A 257 -16.37 3.56 19.99
C ALA A 257 -15.76 3.66 21.39
N SER A 258 -16.56 4.11 22.37
CA SER A 258 -16.14 4.22 23.78
C SER A 258 -15.82 2.84 24.39
N ASN A 259 -16.61 1.83 24.09
CA ASN A 259 -16.37 0.45 24.56
C ASN A 259 -15.05 -0.11 23.98
N ILE A 260 -14.79 0.12 22.71
CA ILE A 260 -13.54 -0.29 22.06
C ILE A 260 -12.34 0.41 22.72
N GLU A 261 -12.42 1.74 22.92
CA GLU A 261 -11.36 2.48 23.61
C GLU A 261 -11.11 1.94 25.03
N THR A 262 -12.19 1.70 25.77
CA THR A 262 -12.10 1.19 27.15
C THR A 262 -11.47 -0.20 27.16
N ARG A 263 -11.84 -1.07 26.21
CA ARG A 263 -11.23 -2.39 26.05
C ARG A 263 -9.72 -2.32 25.89
N PHE A 264 -9.23 -1.42 25.03
CA PHE A 264 -7.79 -1.29 24.80
C PHE A 264 -7.05 -0.58 25.96
N LYS A 265 -7.68 0.38 26.65
CA LYS A 265 -7.13 1.04 27.83
C LYS A 265 -7.01 0.10 29.03
N ASN A 266 -7.96 -0.82 29.20
CA ASN A 266 -8.03 -1.73 30.35
C ASN A 266 -7.20 -3.00 30.19
N ILE A 267 -6.64 -3.26 29.02
CA ILE A 267 -5.71 -4.35 28.84
C ILE A 267 -4.36 -3.87 29.41
N SER A 268 -4.17 -4.13 30.71
CA SER A 268 -2.98 -3.69 31.48
C SER A 268 -1.64 -4.22 30.97
N GLU A 269 -1.66 -5.12 30.00
CA GLU A 269 -0.52 -5.70 29.31
C GLU A 269 -0.15 -4.99 27.99
N PHE A 270 -0.89 -3.91 27.65
CA PHE A 270 -0.72 -3.22 26.38
C PHE A 270 -0.27 -1.77 26.58
N GLU A 271 0.90 -1.42 26.09
CA GLU A 271 1.20 -0.04 25.72
C GLU A 271 0.52 0.27 24.37
N CYS A 272 -0.73 0.70 24.43
CA CYS A 272 -1.47 1.08 23.24
C CYS A 272 -1.40 2.61 23.04
N LYS A 273 -0.66 3.06 22.04
CA LYS A 273 -0.78 4.42 21.55
C LYS A 273 -1.91 4.48 20.53
N ILE A 274 -3.11 4.78 21.00
CA ILE A 274 -4.28 4.94 20.13
C ILE A 274 -4.17 6.29 19.41
N GLN A 275 -3.99 6.24 18.11
CA GLN A 275 -4.13 7.43 17.26
C GLN A 275 -5.54 7.44 16.67
N LYS A 276 -6.41 8.33 17.12
CA LYS A 276 -7.67 8.63 16.45
C LYS A 276 -7.36 9.48 15.23
N LYS A 277 -7.72 8.99 14.07
CA LYS A 277 -7.72 9.78 12.86
C LYS A 277 -9.11 9.68 12.24
N ILE A 278 -9.81 10.81 12.16
CA ILE A 278 -10.97 10.94 11.29
C ILE A 278 -10.42 10.85 9.88
N VAL A 279 -10.86 9.84 9.13
CA VAL A 279 -10.34 9.60 7.78
C VAL A 279 -11.18 10.42 6.82
N ASP A 280 -10.71 11.62 6.50
CA ASP A 280 -11.40 12.57 5.62
C ASP A 280 -11.45 12.14 4.13
N ASN A 281 -10.80 11.05 3.74
CA ASN A 281 -10.65 10.61 2.37
C ASN A 281 -11.00 9.13 2.16
N ILE A 282 -12.14 8.68 2.66
CA ILE A 282 -12.61 7.34 2.31
C ILE A 282 -13.30 7.39 0.96
N LEU A 283 -12.79 6.59 0.03
CA LEU A 283 -13.31 6.46 -1.34
C LEU A 283 -14.71 5.79 -1.41
N ASN A 284 -15.35 5.53 -0.27
CA ASN A 284 -16.67 4.91 -0.20
C ASN A 284 -17.75 5.93 0.21
N PRO A 285 -18.56 6.42 -0.74
CA PRO A 285 -19.62 7.41 -0.47
C PRO A 285 -20.83 6.84 0.30
N LYS A 286 -20.88 5.54 0.56
CA LYS A 286 -21.94 4.89 1.33
C LYS A 286 -21.71 4.95 2.83
N LEU A 287 -20.51 5.32 3.27
CA LEU A 287 -20.18 5.44 4.69
C LEU A 287 -20.59 6.81 5.23
N GLU A 288 -21.34 6.80 6.31
CA GLU A 288 -21.81 8.00 7.01
C GLU A 288 -20.78 8.49 8.05
N LYS A 289 -20.15 7.51 8.75
CA LYS A 289 -19.12 7.77 9.75
C LYS A 289 -18.03 6.74 9.67
N VAL A 290 -16.80 7.17 9.88
CA VAL A 290 -15.64 6.29 9.95
C VAL A 290 -14.71 6.74 11.04
N TRP A 291 -14.26 5.78 11.83
CA TRP A 291 -13.29 5.98 12.89
C TRP A 291 -12.18 4.94 12.75
N TYR A 292 -10.94 5.37 12.90
CA TYR A 292 -9.75 4.55 12.70
C TYR A 292 -8.87 4.54 13.93
N ILE A 293 -8.40 3.36 14.32
CA ILE A 293 -7.46 3.17 15.42
C ILE A 293 -6.31 2.31 14.92
N GLN A 294 -5.12 2.70 15.28
CA GLN A 294 -3.93 1.86 15.14
C GLN A 294 -3.03 1.99 16.37
N GLY A 295 -2.27 0.96 16.68
CA GLY A 295 -1.33 1.01 17.79
C GLY A 295 -0.47 -0.24 17.92
N ASN A 296 0.67 -0.06 18.61
CA ASN A 296 1.49 -1.20 19.01
C ASN A 296 0.86 -1.87 20.22
N LEU A 297 0.79 -3.19 20.17
CA LEU A 297 0.35 -4.04 21.26
C LEU A 297 1.57 -4.78 21.81
N GLU A 298 1.88 -4.58 23.08
CA GLU A 298 2.96 -5.29 23.75
C GLU A 298 2.40 -6.15 24.88
N TYR A 299 2.71 -7.44 24.86
CA TYR A 299 2.42 -8.40 25.90
C TYR A 299 3.73 -8.76 26.62
N PRO A 300 4.12 -8.03 27.68
CA PRO A 300 5.42 -8.21 28.32
C PRO A 300 5.65 -9.63 28.82
N GLU A 301 4.62 -10.23 29.46
CA GLU A 301 4.70 -11.58 30.02
C GLU A 301 4.90 -12.67 28.94
N LYS A 302 4.32 -12.47 27.73
CA LYS A 302 4.42 -13.44 26.63
C LYS A 302 5.55 -13.11 25.66
N LYS A 303 6.29 -12.02 25.87
CA LYS A 303 7.29 -11.49 24.93
C LYS A 303 6.72 -11.32 23.51
N PHE A 304 5.41 -11.14 23.41
CA PHE A 304 4.69 -11.04 22.15
C PHE A 304 4.45 -9.56 21.84
N ARG A 305 4.77 -9.19 20.61
CA ARG A 305 4.57 -7.85 20.07
C ARG A 305 3.73 -7.96 18.80
N ALA A 306 2.65 -7.21 18.78
CA ALA A 306 1.76 -7.16 17.63
C ALA A 306 1.44 -5.71 17.26
N PHE A 307 0.80 -5.53 16.13
CA PHE A 307 0.24 -4.26 15.72
C PHE A 307 -1.26 -4.41 15.51
N LEU A 308 -2.03 -3.45 16.03
CA LEU A 308 -3.47 -3.35 15.84
C LEU A 308 -3.77 -2.34 14.76
N MET A 309 -4.66 -2.70 13.87
CA MET A 309 -5.36 -1.78 12.97
C MET A 309 -6.84 -2.06 13.02
N SER A 310 -7.67 -1.04 13.19
CA SER A 310 -9.11 -1.22 13.20
C SER A 310 -9.87 -0.04 12.66
N TYR A 311 -11.05 -0.34 12.12
CA TYR A 311 -12.03 0.63 11.66
C TYR A 311 -13.37 0.39 12.36
N LEU A 312 -14.02 1.45 12.80
CA LEU A 312 -15.43 1.47 13.11
C LEU A 312 -16.14 2.29 12.05
N ILE A 313 -17.06 1.69 11.32
CA ILE A 313 -17.77 2.31 10.21
C ILE A 313 -19.28 2.26 10.43
N GLN A 314 -19.98 3.29 9.98
CA GLN A 314 -21.43 3.36 9.97
C GLN A 314 -21.92 3.58 8.55
N CYS A 315 -22.96 2.84 8.16
CA CYS A 315 -23.67 2.97 6.90
C CYS A 315 -25.18 2.74 7.07
N ASN A 316 -25.94 2.80 5.98
CA ASN A 316 -27.37 2.52 6.00
C ASN A 316 -27.74 1.13 6.55
N SER A 317 -26.89 0.12 6.34
CA SER A 317 -27.13 -1.26 6.81
C SER A 317 -26.88 -1.45 8.32
N GLY A 318 -26.11 -0.55 8.95
CA GLY A 318 -25.77 -0.63 10.37
C GLY A 318 -24.36 -0.15 10.68
N ILE A 319 -23.77 -0.68 11.75
CA ILE A 319 -22.43 -0.36 12.19
C ILE A 319 -21.58 -1.62 12.07
N CYS A 320 -20.35 -1.46 11.58
CA CYS A 320 -19.37 -2.54 11.49
C CYS A 320 -18.07 -2.12 12.17
N TYR A 321 -17.57 -2.98 13.04
CA TYR A 321 -16.24 -2.87 13.60
C TYR A 321 -15.35 -3.95 13.02
N ILE A 322 -14.21 -3.55 12.49
CA ILE A 322 -13.24 -4.42 11.82
C ILE A 322 -11.91 -4.24 12.52
N GLU A 323 -11.28 -5.32 12.95
CA GLU A 323 -9.95 -5.27 13.56
C GLU A 323 -9.02 -6.33 13.01
N SER A 324 -7.77 -5.97 12.79
CA SER A 324 -6.66 -6.89 12.57
C SER A 324 -5.61 -6.73 13.66
N ILE A 325 -5.19 -7.87 14.19
CA ILE A 325 -4.04 -7.96 15.07
C ILE A 325 -3.04 -8.86 14.33
N GLY A 326 -1.92 -8.30 13.97
CA GLY A 326 -0.94 -8.96 13.13
C GLY A 326 0.49 -8.66 13.53
N PRO A 327 1.47 -9.16 12.76
CA PRO A 327 2.88 -8.87 12.98
C PRO A 327 3.14 -7.36 12.82
N ARG A 328 4.25 -6.89 13.38
CA ARG A 328 4.64 -5.49 13.23
C ARG A 328 5.06 -5.17 11.80
N PRO A 329 4.85 -3.93 11.33
CA PRO A 329 5.20 -3.51 9.96
C PRO A 329 6.70 -3.63 9.62
N ASN A 330 7.57 -3.68 10.64
CA ASN A 330 9.03 -3.72 10.45
C ASN A 330 9.62 -5.12 10.21
N LEU A 331 8.80 -6.16 10.11
CA LEU A 331 9.28 -7.50 9.75
C LEU A 331 9.53 -7.60 8.24
N ASN A 332 10.45 -8.50 7.83
CA ASN A 332 10.88 -8.66 6.43
C ASN A 332 9.83 -9.34 5.52
N ASN A 333 8.64 -9.68 6.04
CA ASN A 333 7.54 -10.24 5.27
C ASN A 333 6.44 -9.20 5.02
N TYR A 334 5.48 -9.52 4.16
CA TYR A 334 4.36 -8.64 3.78
C TYR A 334 3.05 -8.91 4.54
N TYR A 335 3.08 -9.70 5.60
CA TYR A 335 1.85 -10.12 6.29
C TYR A 335 1.05 -8.94 6.86
N TRP A 336 1.77 -7.92 7.34
CA TRP A 336 1.13 -6.69 7.79
C TRP A 336 0.45 -5.92 6.64
N GLU A 337 1.15 -5.75 5.53
CA GLU A 337 0.67 -5.01 4.37
C GLU A 337 -0.54 -5.71 3.72
N ALA A 338 -0.52 -7.03 3.63
CA ALA A 338 -1.66 -7.83 3.16
C ALA A 338 -2.87 -7.72 4.11
N GLY A 339 -2.66 -7.80 5.43
CA GLY A 339 -3.71 -7.63 6.43
C GLY A 339 -4.33 -6.23 6.39
N LYS A 340 -3.49 -5.21 6.30
CA LYS A 340 -3.91 -3.81 6.14
C LYS A 340 -4.76 -3.64 4.88
N ARG A 341 -4.31 -4.16 3.74
CA ARG A 341 -5.05 -4.05 2.48
C ARG A 341 -6.38 -4.78 2.52
N CYS A 342 -6.45 -5.96 3.12
CA CYS A 342 -7.70 -6.68 3.31
C CYS A 342 -8.74 -5.82 4.04
N ILE A 343 -8.36 -5.18 5.16
CA ILE A 343 -9.27 -4.27 5.89
C ILE A 343 -9.67 -3.05 5.05
N GLU A 344 -8.72 -2.42 4.37
CA GLU A 344 -8.99 -1.27 3.51
C GLU A 344 -10.00 -1.62 2.42
N LEU A 345 -9.86 -2.78 1.77
CA LEU A 345 -10.80 -3.27 0.77
C LEU A 345 -12.21 -3.52 1.34
N ILE A 346 -12.31 -4.10 2.53
CA ILE A 346 -13.59 -4.27 3.21
C ILE A 346 -14.26 -2.91 3.43
N VAL A 347 -13.52 -1.93 3.95
CA VAL A 347 -14.05 -0.57 4.22
C VAL A 347 -14.43 0.15 2.92
N GLU A 348 -13.57 0.10 1.90
CA GLU A 348 -13.80 0.74 0.59
C GLU A 348 -15.03 0.15 -0.14
N SER A 349 -15.27 -1.15 0.03
CA SER A 349 -16.36 -1.88 -0.65
C SER A 349 -17.62 -2.04 0.18
N PHE A 350 -17.63 -1.61 1.45
CA PHE A 350 -18.73 -1.84 2.36
C PHE A 350 -20.03 -1.19 1.86
N ASP A 351 -21.11 -1.98 1.81
CA ASP A 351 -22.43 -1.60 1.27
C ASP A 351 -22.43 -1.13 -0.20
N ASN A 352 -21.37 -1.45 -0.95
CA ASN A 352 -21.20 -1.06 -2.34
C ASN A 352 -21.19 -2.27 -3.29
N MET A 353 -22.37 -2.62 -3.83
CA MET A 353 -22.55 -3.77 -4.76
C MET A 353 -21.81 -3.60 -6.10
N GLU A 354 -21.42 -2.38 -6.46
CA GLU A 354 -20.77 -2.10 -7.73
C GLU A 354 -19.23 -2.08 -7.64
N PHE A 355 -18.70 -2.27 -6.44
CA PHE A 355 -17.24 -2.17 -6.21
C PHE A 355 -16.42 -3.12 -7.09
N ALA A 356 -16.89 -4.36 -7.27
CA ALA A 356 -16.19 -5.38 -8.07
C ALA A 356 -16.43 -5.24 -9.59
N LYS A 357 -17.26 -4.28 -10.04
CA LYS A 357 -17.52 -4.05 -11.46
C LYS A 357 -16.57 -3.01 -12.09
N LYS A 358 -15.72 -2.42 -11.27
CA LYS A 358 -14.71 -1.43 -11.65
C LYS A 358 -13.34 -2.08 -11.79
#